data_ff1d4c1197414df855404755f072ea74
#
_entry.id   ff1d4c1197414df855404755f072ea74
#
_cell.length_a   1.000
_cell.length_b   1.000
_cell.length_c   1.000
_cell.angle_alpha   90.00
_cell.angle_beta   90.00
_cell.angle_gamma   90.00
#
_symmetry.space_group_name_H-M   'P 1'
#
loop_
_entity.id
_entity.type
_entity.pdbx_description
1 polymer ?
#
loop_
_entity_poly.entity_id
_entity_poly.type
_entity_poly.pdbx_seq_one_letter_code
_entity_poly.pdbx_strand_id
1 'polypeptide(L)'
;MDFPVELYRVADVDENDVYTATKQFDELAKSISDISSKTTADDWEKMAKTAADIADKGSLTADEAIDVSNGRGNVTGVKTGLYLVYAKPANSARFGYTFVPYLISAPNNEFAMTGSGSDSWIYDDIDIELKPEQTGLMGSLQINKTLKTYNTALGEPVFAFDVEAYDRDGNVVFSDIASIRFDSTGAKSVVIDNIPAGSRVIVKEVYAAGSYQV
;
A
#
# COMPACT_ATOMS: atom_id res chain seq x y z
N MET A 1 2.28 11.84 3.78
CA MET A 1 2.75 10.47 4.10
C MET A 1 4.19 10.42 3.68
N ASP A 2 5.03 9.95 4.58
CA ASP A 2 6.46 9.86 4.35
C ASP A 2 6.83 8.38 4.27
N PHE A 3 7.66 8.00 3.32
CA PHE A 3 8.10 6.63 3.12
C PHE A 3 9.43 6.61 2.35
N PRO A 4 10.29 5.61 2.57
CA PRO A 4 11.52 5.46 1.82
C PRO A 4 11.27 4.80 0.46
N VAL A 5 12.01 5.22 -0.54
CA VAL A 5 12.22 4.54 -1.80
C VAL A 5 13.65 4.00 -1.81
N GLU A 6 13.78 2.72 -1.96
CA GLU A 6 15.06 2.01 -1.92
C GLU A 6 15.58 1.83 -3.35
N LEU A 7 16.87 2.11 -3.56
CA LEU A 7 17.57 1.86 -4.82
C LEU A 7 18.58 0.73 -4.61
N TYR A 8 18.41 -0.34 -5.37
CA TYR A 8 19.34 -1.46 -5.37
C TYR A 8 20.06 -1.54 -6.70
N ARG A 9 21.37 -1.54 -6.68
CA ARG A 9 22.17 -1.65 -7.90
C ARG A 9 22.20 -3.09 -8.39
N VAL A 10 21.36 -3.35 -9.38
CA VAL A 10 21.14 -4.69 -9.95
C VAL A 10 22.27 -5.09 -10.88
N ALA A 11 22.77 -4.12 -11.67
CA ALA A 11 23.90 -4.36 -12.57
C ALA A 11 24.85 -3.18 -12.63
N ASP A 12 26.10 -3.48 -12.91
CA ASP A 12 27.09 -2.52 -13.39
C ASP A 12 26.86 -2.24 -14.87
N VAL A 13 27.21 -1.05 -15.31
CA VAL A 13 27.20 -0.66 -16.73
C VAL A 13 28.59 -0.16 -17.13
N ASP A 14 29.10 -0.62 -18.26
CA ASP A 14 30.36 -0.17 -18.81
C ASP A 14 30.17 0.97 -19.83
N GLU A 15 31.29 1.47 -20.38
CA GLU A 15 31.29 2.56 -21.36
C GLU A 15 30.70 2.18 -22.74
N ASN A 16 30.37 0.89 -22.94
CA ASN A 16 29.74 0.38 -24.16
C ASN A 16 28.27 0.00 -23.91
N ASP A 17 27.67 0.48 -22.80
CA ASP A 17 26.30 0.19 -22.37
C ASP A 17 26.03 -1.31 -22.10
N VAL A 18 27.09 -2.07 -21.78
CA VAL A 18 26.95 -3.49 -21.43
C VAL A 18 26.65 -3.61 -19.92
N TYR A 19 25.55 -4.24 -19.61
CA TYR A 19 25.16 -4.50 -18.24
C TYR A 19 25.72 -5.83 -17.74
N THR A 20 26.31 -5.82 -16.54
CA THR A 20 26.78 -7.02 -15.84
C THR A 20 26.13 -7.10 -14.47
N ALA A 21 25.36 -8.16 -14.20
CA ALA A 21 24.67 -8.34 -12.92
C ALA A 21 25.65 -8.26 -11.74
N THR A 22 25.23 -7.56 -10.69
CA THR A 22 25.97 -7.57 -9.43
C THR A 22 25.83 -8.94 -8.75
N LYS A 23 26.75 -9.27 -7.86
CA LYS A 23 26.76 -10.57 -7.16
C LYS A 23 25.46 -10.87 -6.40
N GLN A 24 24.78 -9.84 -5.88
CA GLN A 24 23.53 -9.97 -5.15
C GLN A 24 22.36 -10.37 -6.06
N PHE A 25 22.46 -10.03 -7.34
CA PHE A 25 21.44 -10.27 -8.37
C PHE A 25 21.90 -11.25 -9.46
N ASP A 26 22.82 -12.18 -9.11
CA ASP A 26 23.37 -13.17 -10.05
C ASP A 26 22.28 -14.04 -10.70
N GLU A 27 21.16 -14.28 -10.03
CA GLU A 27 19.99 -14.95 -10.60
C GLU A 27 19.43 -14.25 -11.85
N LEU A 28 19.66 -12.95 -11.99
CA LEU A 28 19.26 -12.14 -13.15
C LEU A 28 20.34 -12.04 -14.21
N ALA A 29 21.54 -12.60 -14.02
CA ALA A 29 22.69 -12.42 -14.90
C ALA A 29 22.35 -12.70 -16.37
N LYS A 30 21.61 -13.79 -16.64
CA LYS A 30 21.20 -14.14 -17.99
C LYS A 30 20.25 -13.11 -18.58
N SER A 31 19.20 -12.73 -17.87
CA SER A 31 18.20 -11.76 -18.33
C SER A 31 18.82 -10.39 -18.58
N ILE A 32 19.77 -9.99 -17.73
CA ILE A 32 20.50 -8.74 -17.84
C ILE A 32 21.45 -8.76 -19.06
N SER A 33 22.15 -9.86 -19.28
CA SER A 33 23.04 -9.99 -20.47
C SER A 33 22.27 -10.04 -21.79
N ASP A 34 21.01 -10.44 -21.78
CA ASP A 34 20.14 -10.51 -22.95
C ASP A 34 19.44 -9.17 -23.26
N ILE A 35 19.65 -8.13 -22.43
CA ILE A 35 19.07 -6.79 -22.65
C ILE A 35 19.52 -6.25 -24.01
N SER A 36 18.55 -5.79 -24.79
CA SER A 36 18.77 -5.24 -26.12
C SER A 36 17.62 -4.33 -26.54
N SER A 37 17.70 -3.73 -27.72
CA SER A 37 16.58 -2.96 -28.30
C SER A 37 15.31 -3.78 -28.55
N LYS A 38 15.34 -5.10 -28.35
CA LYS A 38 14.19 -6.00 -28.46
C LYS A 38 13.58 -6.37 -27.11
N THR A 39 14.19 -5.97 -26.01
CA THR A 39 13.67 -6.22 -24.67
C THR A 39 12.34 -5.48 -24.50
N THR A 40 11.30 -6.23 -24.22
CA THR A 40 9.93 -5.70 -24.13
C THR A 40 9.64 -5.08 -22.76
N ALA A 41 8.58 -4.28 -22.66
CA ALA A 41 8.10 -3.76 -21.38
C ALA A 41 7.81 -4.88 -20.36
N ASP A 42 7.23 -6.00 -20.83
CA ASP A 42 6.96 -7.17 -20.00
C ASP A 42 8.23 -7.83 -19.47
N ASP A 43 9.32 -7.84 -20.28
CA ASP A 43 10.62 -8.36 -19.84
C ASP A 43 11.22 -7.48 -18.75
N TRP A 44 11.16 -6.15 -18.91
CA TRP A 44 11.60 -5.19 -17.90
C TRP A 44 10.81 -5.33 -16.61
N GLU A 45 9.49 -5.45 -16.70
CA GLU A 45 8.63 -5.63 -15.52
C GLU A 45 8.95 -6.94 -14.78
N LYS A 46 9.16 -8.04 -15.53
CA LYS A 46 9.56 -9.32 -14.97
C LYS A 46 10.90 -9.25 -14.23
N MET A 47 11.90 -8.61 -14.86
CA MET A 47 13.21 -8.43 -14.23
C MET A 47 13.08 -7.59 -12.94
N ALA A 48 12.31 -6.51 -12.97
CA ALA A 48 12.09 -5.66 -11.81
C ALA A 48 11.42 -6.41 -10.66
N LYS A 49 10.38 -7.19 -10.93
CA LYS A 49 9.69 -8.03 -9.93
C LYS A 49 10.63 -9.08 -9.34
N THR A 50 11.42 -9.72 -10.19
CA THR A 50 12.40 -10.72 -9.73
C THR A 50 13.48 -10.06 -8.86
N ALA A 51 13.95 -8.86 -9.25
CA ALA A 51 14.91 -8.12 -8.44
C ALA A 51 14.34 -7.72 -7.07
N ALA A 52 13.07 -7.26 -7.01
CA ALA A 52 12.40 -6.95 -5.76
C ALA A 52 12.26 -8.20 -4.86
N ASP A 53 11.90 -9.33 -5.44
CA ASP A 53 11.82 -10.63 -4.74
C ASP A 53 13.18 -11.05 -4.15
N ILE A 54 14.27 -10.85 -4.90
CA ILE A 54 15.64 -11.14 -4.44
C ILE A 54 16.00 -10.23 -3.26
N ALA A 55 15.70 -8.93 -3.37
CA ALA A 55 15.98 -7.95 -2.33
C ALA A 55 15.25 -8.30 -1.02
N ASP A 56 13.96 -8.65 -1.10
CA ASP A 56 13.16 -9.02 0.06
C ASP A 56 13.59 -10.35 0.69
N LYS A 57 13.74 -11.40 -0.11
CA LYS A 57 14.14 -12.73 0.37
C LYS A 57 15.56 -12.73 0.96
N GLY A 58 16.45 -11.96 0.33
CA GLY A 58 17.83 -11.81 0.79
C GLY A 58 18.00 -10.82 1.94
N SER A 59 16.93 -10.09 2.31
CA SER A 59 17.00 -8.97 3.26
C SER A 59 18.18 -8.03 2.91
N LEU A 60 18.29 -7.71 1.62
CA LEU A 60 19.40 -6.91 1.12
C LEU A 60 19.31 -5.49 1.67
N THR A 61 20.47 -4.89 1.89
CA THR A 61 20.55 -3.46 2.19
C THR A 61 20.57 -2.71 0.86
N ALA A 62 19.73 -1.69 0.73
CA ALA A 62 19.73 -0.82 -0.44
C ALA A 62 21.07 -0.09 -0.58
N ASP A 63 21.51 0.12 -1.82
CA ASP A 63 22.71 0.92 -2.10
C ASP A 63 22.46 2.39 -1.75
N GLU A 64 21.25 2.88 -2.04
CA GLU A 64 20.80 4.22 -1.72
C GLU A 64 19.34 4.21 -1.26
N ALA A 65 18.94 5.21 -0.48
CA ALA A 65 17.57 5.41 -0.05
C ALA A 65 17.15 6.88 -0.27
N ILE A 66 15.93 7.05 -0.76
CA ILE A 66 15.31 8.36 -0.96
C ILE A 66 14.16 8.49 0.03
N ASP A 67 14.28 9.40 0.99
CA ASP A 67 13.17 9.74 1.88
C ASP A 67 12.16 10.62 1.14
N VAL A 68 11.03 10.03 0.78
CA VAL A 68 9.93 10.76 0.15
C VAL A 68 9.08 11.45 1.20
N SER A 69 8.98 12.77 1.12
CA SER A 69 8.12 13.59 1.96
C SER A 69 7.30 14.56 1.09
N ASN A 70 6.01 14.69 1.37
CA ASN A 70 5.10 15.50 0.57
C ASN A 70 5.12 15.16 -0.94
N GLY A 71 5.35 13.88 -1.26
CA GLY A 71 5.36 13.37 -2.62
C GLY A 71 6.66 13.61 -3.39
N ARG A 72 7.72 14.07 -2.73
CA ARG A 72 9.03 14.34 -3.35
C ARG A 72 10.17 13.84 -2.46
N GLY A 73 11.26 13.42 -3.11
CA GLY A 73 12.51 13.06 -2.46
C GLY A 73 13.64 13.12 -3.49
N ASN A 74 14.88 13.18 -3.05
CA ASN A 74 16.04 13.14 -3.91
C ASN A 74 17.21 12.44 -3.24
N VAL A 75 18.12 11.92 -4.05
CA VAL A 75 19.42 11.39 -3.64
C VAL A 75 20.49 11.91 -4.59
N THR A 76 21.69 12.06 -4.11
CA THR A 76 22.83 12.55 -4.93
C THR A 76 24.01 11.58 -4.82
N GLY A 77 24.90 11.62 -5.81
CA GLY A 77 26.11 10.78 -5.80
C GLY A 77 25.86 9.31 -6.15
N VAL A 78 24.71 9.00 -6.77
CA VAL A 78 24.39 7.65 -7.25
C VAL A 78 25.42 7.22 -8.29
N LYS A 79 26.00 6.02 -8.12
CA LYS A 79 26.96 5.46 -9.07
C LYS A 79 26.27 5.05 -10.37
N THR A 80 27.02 4.97 -11.47
CA THR A 80 26.51 4.44 -12.72
C THR A 80 26.09 2.97 -12.56
N GLY A 81 24.99 2.56 -13.20
CA GLY A 81 24.49 1.19 -13.15
C GLY A 81 23.01 1.07 -13.51
N LEU A 82 22.50 -0.15 -13.47
CA LEU A 82 21.08 -0.45 -13.54
C LEU A 82 20.54 -0.60 -12.13
N TYR A 83 19.49 0.14 -11.79
CA TYR A 83 18.90 0.18 -10.45
C TYR A 83 17.48 -0.31 -10.44
N LEU A 84 17.16 -1.14 -9.45
CA LEU A 84 15.80 -1.38 -9.03
C LEU A 84 15.33 -0.18 -8.18
N VAL A 85 14.24 0.44 -8.61
CA VAL A 85 13.49 1.41 -7.82
C VAL A 85 12.39 0.66 -7.07
N TYR A 86 12.49 0.63 -5.75
CA TYR A 86 11.61 -0.17 -4.92
C TYR A 86 11.08 0.62 -3.72
N ALA A 87 9.76 0.75 -3.66
CA ALA A 87 9.08 1.29 -2.52
C ALA A 87 8.21 0.20 -1.88
N LYS A 88 8.39 -0.04 -0.59
CA LYS A 88 7.57 -1.01 0.14
C LYS A 88 6.15 -0.49 0.33
N PRO A 89 5.15 -1.38 0.47
CA PRO A 89 3.79 -0.97 0.78
C PRO A 89 3.73 -0.04 1.99
N ALA A 90 2.94 1.01 1.89
CA ALA A 90 2.81 2.02 2.93
C ALA A 90 1.34 2.34 3.19
N ASN A 91 1.00 2.75 4.42
CA ASN A 91 -0.36 3.06 4.81
C ASN A 91 -0.48 4.49 5.32
N SER A 92 -1.53 5.16 4.88
CA SER A 92 -2.06 6.35 5.55
C SER A 92 -3.20 5.94 6.50
N ALA A 93 -3.82 6.91 7.17
CA ALA A 93 -4.98 6.63 8.03
C ALA A 93 -6.20 6.06 7.29
N ARG A 94 -6.27 6.20 5.96
CA ARG A 94 -7.45 5.85 5.16
C ARG A 94 -7.14 4.89 4.01
N PHE A 95 -5.91 4.85 3.55
CA PHE A 95 -5.53 4.14 2.34
C PHE A 95 -4.24 3.36 2.53
N GLY A 96 -4.21 2.16 1.98
CA GLY A 96 -3.00 1.41 1.68
C GLY A 96 -2.49 1.79 0.28
N TYR A 97 -1.19 1.81 0.12
CA TYR A 97 -0.50 2.10 -1.13
C TYR A 97 0.46 0.96 -1.44
N THR A 98 0.42 0.49 -2.66
CA THR A 98 1.40 -0.43 -3.22
C THR A 98 2.07 0.23 -4.43
N PHE A 99 3.29 -0.16 -4.73
CA PHE A 99 4.09 0.43 -5.79
C PHE A 99 4.62 -0.69 -6.68
N VAL A 100 4.50 -0.51 -7.98
CA VAL A 100 5.09 -1.45 -8.93
C VAL A 100 6.59 -1.17 -9.02
N PRO A 101 7.46 -2.13 -8.70
CA PRO A 101 8.90 -1.95 -8.85
C PRO A 101 9.28 -1.84 -10.32
N TYR A 102 10.30 -1.06 -10.63
CA TYR A 102 10.83 -0.95 -11.98
C TYR A 102 12.35 -0.75 -12.00
N LEU A 103 12.94 -0.96 -13.16
CA LEU A 103 14.37 -0.78 -13.38
C LEU A 103 14.63 0.54 -14.10
N ILE A 104 15.68 1.23 -13.70
CA ILE A 104 16.16 2.45 -14.35
C ILE A 104 17.68 2.42 -14.49
N SER A 105 18.17 2.90 -15.61
CA SER A 105 19.61 3.13 -15.80
C SER A 105 20.03 4.50 -15.24
N ALA A 106 21.17 4.56 -14.60
CA ALA A 106 21.86 5.78 -14.24
C ALA A 106 23.29 5.71 -14.81
N PRO A 107 23.66 6.50 -15.80
CA PRO A 107 22.88 7.58 -16.45
C PRO A 107 21.70 7.08 -17.29
N ASN A 108 20.83 8.01 -17.65
CA ASN A 108 19.73 7.79 -18.57
C ASN A 108 19.72 8.89 -19.64
N ASN A 109 18.80 8.86 -20.59
CA ASN A 109 18.63 9.93 -21.56
C ASN A 109 17.16 10.27 -21.79
N GLU A 110 16.89 11.46 -22.29
CA GLU A 110 15.54 11.96 -22.50
C GLU A 110 14.73 11.06 -23.43
N PHE A 111 15.36 10.56 -24.50
CA PHE A 111 14.72 9.66 -25.44
C PHE A 111 14.32 8.34 -24.81
N ALA A 112 15.18 7.74 -23.98
CA ALA A 112 14.86 6.50 -23.26
C ALA A 112 13.73 6.70 -22.25
N MET A 113 13.64 7.86 -21.60
CA MET A 113 12.59 8.16 -20.61
C MET A 113 11.26 8.53 -21.25
N THR A 114 11.24 9.25 -22.37
CA THR A 114 10.03 9.85 -22.96
C THR A 114 9.67 9.33 -24.34
N GLY A 115 10.59 8.63 -25.02
CA GLY A 115 10.46 8.21 -26.42
C GLY A 115 10.67 9.34 -27.43
N SER A 116 11.11 10.52 -26.98
CA SER A 116 11.40 11.70 -27.81
C SER A 116 12.46 12.58 -27.14
N GLY A 117 13.01 13.53 -27.89
CA GLY A 117 14.02 14.44 -27.38
C GLY A 117 15.46 14.00 -27.68
N SER A 118 16.41 14.39 -26.82
CA SER A 118 17.82 14.08 -26.97
C SER A 118 18.15 12.65 -26.55
N ASP A 119 19.06 12.00 -27.27
CA ASP A 119 19.69 10.74 -26.90
C ASP A 119 21.01 10.93 -26.12
N SER A 120 21.36 12.16 -25.78
CA SER A 120 22.50 12.47 -24.92
C SER A 120 22.29 11.99 -23.49
N TRP A 121 23.32 11.40 -22.90
CA TRP A 121 23.27 10.92 -21.53
C TRP A 121 23.12 12.04 -20.50
N ILE A 122 22.18 11.83 -19.57
CA ILE A 122 21.92 12.71 -18.43
C ILE A 122 22.53 12.06 -17.19
N TYR A 123 23.50 12.74 -16.59
CA TYR A 123 24.23 12.24 -15.41
C TYR A 123 23.76 12.89 -14.09
N ASP A 124 23.19 14.09 -14.17
CA ASP A 124 23.01 14.95 -13.00
C ASP A 124 21.56 15.09 -12.54
N ASP A 125 20.57 14.75 -13.36
CA ASP A 125 19.17 15.00 -13.00
C ASP A 125 18.25 13.95 -13.65
N ILE A 126 18.07 12.84 -12.94
CA ILE A 126 17.22 11.75 -13.40
C ILE A 126 15.94 11.77 -12.57
N ASP A 127 14.86 12.23 -13.18
CA ASP A 127 13.53 12.19 -12.56
C ASP A 127 12.95 10.78 -12.63
N ILE A 128 12.43 10.33 -11.49
CA ILE A 128 11.70 9.06 -11.37
C ILE A 128 10.31 9.30 -10.78
N GLU A 129 9.30 8.72 -11.41
CA GLU A 129 7.92 8.81 -10.93
C GLU A 129 7.45 7.47 -10.37
N LEU A 130 6.99 7.47 -9.13
CA LEU A 130 6.29 6.33 -8.56
C LEU A 130 4.81 6.38 -8.95
N LYS A 131 4.28 5.23 -9.36
CA LYS A 131 2.85 5.05 -9.66
C LYS A 131 2.21 4.19 -8.57
N PRO A 132 1.66 4.80 -7.51
CA PRO A 132 1.02 4.04 -6.45
C PRO A 132 -0.35 3.53 -6.88
N GLU A 133 -0.63 2.27 -6.56
CA GLU A 133 -1.98 1.76 -6.47
C GLU A 133 -2.53 2.05 -5.07
N GLN A 134 -3.75 2.56 -5.00
CA GLN A 134 -4.39 2.97 -3.76
C GLN A 134 -5.58 2.08 -3.45
N THR A 135 -5.62 1.51 -2.24
CA THR A 135 -6.73 0.70 -1.74
C THR A 135 -7.29 1.30 -0.46
N GLY A 136 -8.61 1.48 -0.37
CA GLY A 136 -9.26 1.93 0.85
C GLY A 136 -9.06 0.93 1.99
N LEU A 137 -8.62 1.41 3.14
CA LEU A 137 -8.55 0.60 4.35
C LEU A 137 -9.92 0.50 5.00
N MET A 138 -10.21 -0.67 5.56
CA MET A 138 -11.45 -0.95 6.29
C MET A 138 -11.13 -1.22 7.76
N GLY A 139 -12.07 -0.86 8.63
CA GLY A 139 -12.03 -1.13 10.05
C GLY A 139 -13.25 -1.90 10.50
N SER A 140 -13.30 -2.21 11.79
CA SER A 140 -14.46 -2.82 12.45
C SER A 140 -14.86 -2.02 13.69
N LEU A 141 -16.13 -2.14 14.06
CA LEU A 141 -16.71 -1.56 15.27
C LEU A 141 -17.33 -2.67 16.11
N GLN A 142 -16.99 -2.70 17.38
CA GLN A 142 -17.66 -3.57 18.34
C GLN A 142 -18.61 -2.76 19.23
N ILE A 143 -19.87 -3.16 19.24
CA ILE A 143 -20.89 -2.61 20.16
C ILE A 143 -21.03 -3.59 21.33
N ASN A 144 -20.84 -3.09 22.55
CA ASN A 144 -21.03 -3.85 23.78
C ASN A 144 -22.29 -3.37 24.47
N LYS A 145 -23.19 -4.29 24.80
CA LYS A 145 -24.43 -4.02 25.57
C LYS A 145 -24.43 -4.89 26.80
N THR A 146 -24.81 -4.31 27.94
CA THR A 146 -25.00 -5.04 29.21
C THR A 146 -26.44 -5.00 29.62
N LEU A 147 -27.05 -6.15 29.81
CA LEU A 147 -28.37 -6.30 30.39
C LEU A 147 -28.27 -6.60 31.91
N LYS A 148 -28.70 -5.67 32.74
CA LYS A 148 -28.60 -5.79 34.20
C LYS A 148 -29.73 -6.64 34.81
N THR A 149 -30.93 -6.62 34.19
CA THR A 149 -32.08 -7.35 34.66
C THR A 149 -32.73 -8.10 33.50
N TYR A 150 -33.03 -9.38 33.71
CA TYR A 150 -33.71 -10.22 32.73
C TYR A 150 -35.05 -10.68 33.29
N ASN A 151 -36.14 -10.47 32.55
CA ASN A 151 -37.47 -10.89 32.90
C ASN A 151 -37.92 -12.01 31.96
N THR A 152 -37.95 -13.24 32.46
CA THR A 152 -38.34 -14.43 31.71
C THR A 152 -39.76 -14.38 31.15
N ALA A 153 -40.68 -13.62 31.80
CA ALA A 153 -42.05 -13.48 31.33
C ALA A 153 -42.20 -12.62 30.07
N LEU A 154 -41.18 -11.80 29.74
CA LEU A 154 -41.17 -10.94 28.57
C LEU A 154 -40.45 -11.56 27.37
N GLY A 155 -39.87 -12.74 27.55
CA GLY A 155 -39.06 -13.42 26.52
C GLY A 155 -37.67 -12.80 26.33
N GLU A 156 -37.04 -13.16 25.23
CA GLU A 156 -35.67 -12.72 24.92
C GLU A 156 -35.66 -11.30 24.36
N PRO A 157 -35.12 -10.29 25.08
CA PRO A 157 -35.06 -8.94 24.58
C PRO A 157 -34.03 -8.81 23.46
N VAL A 158 -34.38 -8.04 22.42
CA VAL A 158 -33.51 -7.66 21.30
C VAL A 158 -33.28 -6.15 21.34
N PHE A 159 -32.06 -5.75 21.20
CA PHE A 159 -31.62 -4.35 21.06
C PHE A 159 -31.07 -4.15 19.68
N ALA A 160 -31.59 -3.18 18.95
CA ALA A 160 -31.12 -2.87 17.60
C ALA A 160 -30.42 -1.51 17.59
N PHE A 161 -29.35 -1.45 16.81
CA PHE A 161 -28.48 -0.31 16.67
C PHE A 161 -28.38 0.06 15.20
N ASP A 162 -28.70 1.31 14.88
CA ASP A 162 -28.42 1.92 13.59
C ASP A 162 -26.99 2.45 13.61
N VAL A 163 -26.20 2.05 12.62
CA VAL A 163 -24.78 2.39 12.49
C VAL A 163 -24.54 3.06 11.16
N GLU A 164 -24.17 4.31 11.18
CA GLU A 164 -23.83 5.09 10.00
C GLU A 164 -22.40 5.60 10.10
N ALA A 165 -21.64 5.49 9.00
CA ALA A 165 -20.34 6.12 8.89
C ALA A 165 -20.34 7.20 7.81
N TYR A 166 -19.66 8.31 8.11
CA TYR A 166 -19.61 9.51 7.30
C TYR A 166 -18.18 9.83 6.90
N ASP A 167 -17.99 10.26 5.65
CA ASP A 167 -16.72 10.81 5.19
C ASP A 167 -16.47 12.23 5.75
N ARG A 168 -15.40 12.89 5.27
CA ARG A 168 -15.06 14.25 5.70
C ARG A 168 -16.03 15.31 5.20
N ASP A 169 -16.71 15.03 4.09
CA ASP A 169 -17.66 15.94 3.44
C ASP A 169 -19.07 15.76 4.01
N GLY A 170 -19.25 14.77 4.90
CA GLY A 170 -20.53 14.48 5.56
C GLY A 170 -21.42 13.53 4.77
N ASN A 171 -20.93 12.89 3.72
CA ASN A 171 -21.68 11.89 2.99
C ASN A 171 -21.67 10.55 3.74
N VAL A 172 -22.79 9.83 3.71
CA VAL A 172 -22.87 8.46 4.25
C VAL A 172 -22.07 7.54 3.33
N VAL A 173 -21.05 6.88 3.89
CA VAL A 173 -20.17 5.92 3.19
C VAL A 173 -20.36 4.49 3.65
N PHE A 174 -21.13 4.30 4.73
CA PHE A 174 -21.50 2.99 5.28
C PHE A 174 -22.78 3.14 6.10
N SER A 175 -23.68 2.15 6.01
CA SER A 175 -24.88 2.06 6.84
C SER A 175 -25.21 0.59 7.09
N ASP A 176 -25.50 0.24 8.34
CA ASP A 176 -25.89 -1.12 8.75
C ASP A 176 -26.79 -1.07 9.98
N ILE A 177 -27.55 -2.15 10.22
CA ILE A 177 -28.34 -2.34 11.43
C ILE A 177 -27.86 -3.60 12.13
N ALA A 178 -27.24 -3.42 13.28
CA ALA A 178 -26.82 -4.51 14.15
C ALA A 178 -27.84 -4.80 15.25
N SER A 179 -27.90 -6.05 15.71
CA SER A 179 -28.76 -6.42 16.84
C SER A 179 -28.07 -7.33 17.84
N ILE A 180 -28.43 -7.17 19.10
CA ILE A 180 -27.99 -8.03 20.21
C ILE A 180 -29.21 -8.61 20.92
N ARG A 181 -29.27 -9.94 21.00
CA ARG A 181 -30.34 -10.67 21.70
C ARG A 181 -29.81 -11.24 23.01
N PHE A 182 -30.59 -11.12 24.09
CA PHE A 182 -30.26 -11.66 25.39
C PHE A 182 -31.22 -12.80 25.76
N ASP A 183 -30.63 -13.85 26.30
CA ASP A 183 -31.30 -15.03 26.92
C ASP A 183 -31.11 -15.06 28.45
N SER A 184 -30.29 -14.17 28.98
CA SER A 184 -29.95 -14.00 30.39
C SER A 184 -29.37 -12.61 30.64
N THR A 185 -29.14 -12.26 31.91
CA THR A 185 -28.37 -11.06 32.28
C THR A 185 -26.89 -11.23 31.89
N GLY A 186 -26.20 -10.12 31.65
CA GLY A 186 -24.79 -10.11 31.35
C GLY A 186 -24.42 -9.16 30.19
N ALA A 187 -23.19 -9.24 29.72
CA ALA A 187 -22.69 -8.47 28.61
C ALA A 187 -22.66 -9.33 27.33
N LYS A 188 -23.12 -8.77 26.22
CA LYS A 188 -23.01 -9.35 24.90
C LYS A 188 -22.47 -8.28 23.93
N SER A 189 -21.87 -8.71 22.82
CA SER A 189 -21.35 -7.80 21.80
C SER A 189 -21.75 -8.24 20.41
N VAL A 190 -21.72 -7.29 19.49
CA VAL A 190 -21.80 -7.51 18.03
C VAL A 190 -20.67 -6.74 17.38
N VAL A 191 -20.08 -7.32 16.35
CA VAL A 191 -19.03 -6.69 15.54
C VAL A 191 -19.63 -6.37 14.18
N ILE A 192 -19.33 -5.17 13.69
CA ILE A 192 -19.68 -4.67 12.37
C ILE A 192 -18.37 -4.44 11.65
N ASP A 193 -18.17 -5.11 10.53
CA ASP A 193 -16.97 -5.06 9.72
C ASP A 193 -17.14 -4.16 8.49
N ASN A 194 -16.03 -3.94 7.76
CA ASN A 194 -16.01 -3.22 6.49
C ASN A 194 -16.42 -1.73 6.59
N ILE A 195 -16.18 -1.10 7.72
CA ILE A 195 -16.37 0.34 7.88
C ILE A 195 -15.16 1.04 7.28
N PRO A 196 -15.33 1.97 6.29
CA PRO A 196 -14.20 2.69 5.70
C PRO A 196 -13.37 3.42 6.76
N ALA A 197 -12.05 3.19 6.76
CA ALA A 197 -11.14 3.77 7.73
C ALA A 197 -11.14 5.32 7.66
N GLY A 198 -11.01 5.96 8.82
CA GLY A 198 -11.04 7.41 8.95
C GLY A 198 -12.43 8.05 8.79
N SER A 199 -13.49 7.25 8.78
CA SER A 199 -14.87 7.72 8.83
C SER A 199 -15.27 8.13 10.25
N ARG A 200 -16.20 9.06 10.35
CA ARG A 200 -16.89 9.40 11.60
C ARG A 200 -18.09 8.47 11.77
N VAL A 201 -18.05 7.59 12.76
CA VAL A 201 -19.13 6.60 13.00
C VAL A 201 -20.11 7.16 14.03
N ILE A 202 -21.40 7.02 13.74
CA ILE A 202 -22.51 7.32 14.65
C ILE A 202 -23.26 6.00 14.89
N VAL A 203 -23.46 5.68 16.17
CA VAL A 203 -24.28 4.52 16.61
C VAL A 203 -25.48 5.05 17.37
N LYS A 204 -26.67 4.64 16.96
CA LYS A 204 -27.92 4.94 17.67
C LYS A 204 -28.62 3.64 18.05
N GLU A 205 -28.96 3.50 19.30
CA GLU A 205 -29.91 2.45 19.71
C GLU A 205 -31.33 2.86 19.26
N VAL A 206 -31.86 2.14 18.27
CA VAL A 206 -33.14 2.47 17.62
C VAL A 206 -34.29 1.60 18.13
N TYR A 207 -33.97 0.48 18.78
CA TYR A 207 -34.95 -0.39 19.41
C TYR A 207 -34.39 -1.01 20.69
N ALA A 208 -35.09 -0.79 21.79
CA ALA A 208 -34.79 -1.34 23.10
C ALA A 208 -36.02 -2.12 23.58
N ALA A 209 -36.13 -3.40 23.21
CA ALA A 209 -37.21 -4.34 23.52
C ALA A 209 -38.26 -3.73 24.45
N GLY A 210 -39.44 -3.41 23.97
CA GLY A 210 -40.47 -2.47 24.49
C GLY A 210 -40.81 -2.41 25.98
N SER A 211 -40.09 -3.13 26.83
CA SER A 211 -40.26 -3.14 28.30
C SER A 211 -38.94 -2.89 29.05
N TYR A 212 -37.85 -2.60 28.34
CA TYR A 212 -36.56 -2.29 28.94
C TYR A 212 -36.25 -0.81 28.74
N GLN A 213 -35.85 -0.12 29.81
CA GLN A 213 -35.33 1.25 29.71
C GLN A 213 -33.86 1.22 29.24
N VAL A 214 -33.49 2.14 28.39
CA VAL A 214 -32.14 2.38 27.90
C VAL A 214 -31.32 3.14 28.92
#